data_2f4d5ebadb2f19bedab7487adbb55853
#
_entry.id   2f4d5ebadb2f19bedab7487adbb55853
#
_cell.length_a   1.000
_cell.length_b   1.000
_cell.length_c   1.000
_cell.angle_alpha   90.00
_cell.angle_beta   90.00
_cell.angle_gamma   90.00
#
_symmetry.space_group_name_H-M   'P 1'
#
loop_
_entity.id
_entity.type
_entity.pdbx_description
1 polymer ?
#
loop_
_entity_poly.entity_id
_entity_poly.type
_entity_poly.pdbx_seq_one_letter_code
_entity_poly.pdbx_strand_id
1 'polypeptide(L)'
;GWGHYYLYDASGKVMRQMRVITASDSDESLIAHFGLGDATNVTTLRIEWPSGAVQEIPNVAANQVLTVYEPPALAAAVRADGACELTIKAEPNRGWQIQASSDLLTWQTLTTVTNASYQFQVADPAVPGMICRFYRVESK
;
A
#
# COMPACT_ATOMS: atom_id res chain seq x y z
N GLY A 1 8.33 -9.01 -7.44
CA GLY A 1 6.88 -8.88 -7.54
C GLY A 1 6.41 -8.49 -8.93
N TRP A 2 5.11 -8.56 -9.16
CA TRP A 2 4.47 -8.34 -10.45
C TRP A 2 3.41 -7.26 -10.28
N GLY A 3 3.52 -6.12 -10.99
CA GLY A 3 2.44 -5.15 -11.08
C GLY A 3 1.81 -5.21 -12.48
N HIS A 4 0.49 -5.22 -12.55
CA HIS A 4 -0.26 -5.04 -13.77
C HIS A 4 -0.87 -3.65 -13.77
N TYR A 5 -0.63 -2.90 -14.84
CA TYR A 5 -1.12 -1.55 -15.04
C TYR A 5 -2.10 -1.53 -16.21
N TYR A 6 -3.27 -0.95 -15.99
CA TYR A 6 -4.29 -0.77 -17.00
C TYR A 6 -4.72 0.69 -17.05
N LEU A 7 -4.66 1.29 -18.21
CA LEU A 7 -5.07 2.68 -18.45
C LEU A 7 -6.38 2.67 -19.24
N TYR A 8 -7.41 3.28 -18.68
CA TYR A 8 -8.75 3.33 -19.27
C TYR A 8 -9.08 4.72 -19.78
N ASP A 9 -9.80 4.78 -20.91
CA ASP A 9 -10.42 6.00 -21.43
C ASP A 9 -11.79 6.27 -20.78
N ALA A 10 -12.41 7.37 -21.18
CA ALA A 10 -13.73 7.78 -20.66
C ALA A 10 -14.86 6.79 -20.99
N SER A 11 -14.69 5.91 -21.97
CA SER A 11 -15.66 4.86 -22.32
C SER A 11 -15.49 3.59 -21.52
N GLY A 12 -14.45 3.53 -20.65
CA GLY A 12 -14.07 2.32 -19.92
C GLY A 12 -13.28 1.31 -20.74
N LYS A 13 -12.78 1.72 -21.92
CA LYS A 13 -11.93 0.88 -22.75
C LYS A 13 -10.48 0.98 -22.32
N VAL A 14 -9.77 -0.16 -22.30
CA VAL A 14 -8.33 -0.21 -22.03
C VAL A 14 -7.57 0.44 -23.18
N MET A 15 -6.93 1.58 -22.91
CA MET A 15 -6.06 2.29 -23.85
C MET A 15 -4.68 1.63 -23.93
N ARG A 16 -4.12 1.29 -22.79
CA ARG A 16 -2.80 0.65 -22.64
C ARG A 16 -2.82 -0.30 -21.45
N GLN A 17 -2.00 -1.32 -21.55
CA GLN A 17 -1.73 -2.23 -20.43
C GLN A 17 -0.26 -2.60 -20.43
N MET A 18 0.30 -2.79 -19.25
CA MET A 18 1.68 -3.23 -19.07
C MET A 18 1.79 -4.10 -17.83
N ARG A 19 2.59 -5.15 -17.95
CA ARG A 19 3.03 -5.96 -16.83
C ARG A 19 4.46 -5.56 -16.50
N VAL A 20 4.68 -5.08 -15.29
CA VAL A 20 6.02 -4.74 -14.81
C VAL A 20 6.47 -5.80 -13.82
N ILE A 21 7.64 -6.37 -14.05
CA ILE A 21 8.31 -7.26 -13.10
C ILE A 21 9.20 -6.37 -12.27
N THR A 22 8.90 -6.24 -10.97
CA THR A 22 9.79 -5.55 -10.06
C THR A 22 10.89 -6.52 -9.63
N ALA A 23 12.14 -6.15 -9.83
CA ALA A 23 13.25 -6.84 -9.21
C ALA A 23 13.13 -6.71 -7.67
N SER A 24 13.43 -7.78 -6.96
CA SER A 24 13.35 -7.84 -5.51
C SER A 24 14.28 -6.85 -4.82
N ASP A 25 13.84 -6.31 -3.70
CA ASP A 25 14.64 -5.80 -2.58
C ASP A 25 15.51 -4.54 -2.76
N SER A 26 15.54 -3.87 -3.88
CA SER A 26 16.17 -2.57 -4.00
C SER A 26 15.12 -1.47 -4.18
N ASP A 27 15.34 -0.33 -3.52
CA ASP A 27 14.56 0.92 -3.59
C ASP A 27 14.54 1.56 -5.00
N GLU A 28 14.83 0.81 -6.02
CA GLU A 28 14.79 1.30 -7.39
C GLU A 28 13.34 1.37 -7.86
N SER A 29 12.83 2.59 -7.89
CA SER A 29 11.55 2.91 -8.50
C SER A 29 11.57 2.50 -9.97
N LEU A 30 10.83 1.46 -10.32
CA LEU A 30 10.64 1.07 -11.70
C LEU A 30 9.74 2.08 -12.38
N ILE A 31 10.23 2.67 -13.46
CA ILE A 31 9.48 3.61 -14.27
C ILE A 31 8.80 2.85 -15.40
N ALA A 32 7.47 2.81 -15.38
CA ALA A 32 6.68 2.32 -16.49
C ALA A 32 6.34 3.48 -17.44
N HIS A 33 6.70 3.35 -18.70
CA HIS A 33 6.42 4.36 -19.73
C HIS A 33 5.24 3.94 -20.57
N PHE A 34 4.25 4.83 -20.72
CA PHE A 34 3.09 4.63 -21.54
C PHE A 34 2.96 5.71 -22.59
N GLY A 35 2.96 5.32 -23.88
CA GLY A 35 2.61 6.21 -24.98
C GLY A 35 1.08 6.32 -25.07
N LEU A 36 0.55 7.52 -24.91
CA LEU A 36 -0.90 7.79 -24.93
C LEU A 36 -1.39 8.34 -26.28
N GLY A 37 -0.49 8.51 -27.28
CA GLY A 37 -0.84 9.18 -28.53
C GLY A 37 -1.29 10.62 -28.27
N ASP A 38 -2.44 11.00 -28.81
CA ASP A 38 -3.01 12.35 -28.65
C ASP A 38 -3.85 12.53 -27.37
N ALA A 39 -3.95 11.49 -26.54
CA ALA A 39 -4.73 11.57 -25.30
C ALA A 39 -4.04 12.48 -24.28
N THR A 40 -4.79 13.41 -23.71
CA THR A 40 -4.31 14.38 -22.72
C THR A 40 -4.46 13.87 -21.28
N ASN A 41 -5.29 12.86 -21.07
CA ASN A 41 -5.49 12.24 -19.76
C ASN A 41 -5.91 10.77 -19.88
N VAL A 42 -5.73 10.08 -18.78
CA VAL A 42 -6.25 8.72 -18.53
C VAL A 42 -7.40 8.85 -17.53
N THR A 43 -8.57 8.35 -17.86
CA THR A 43 -9.74 8.46 -16.98
C THR A 43 -9.53 7.66 -15.70
N THR A 44 -8.97 6.47 -15.82
CA THR A 44 -8.62 5.62 -14.66
C THR A 44 -7.33 4.88 -14.93
N LEU A 45 -6.39 5.00 -14.00
CA LEU A 45 -5.23 4.14 -13.89
C LEU A 45 -5.54 3.07 -12.84
N ARG A 46 -5.65 1.81 -13.27
CA ARG A 46 -5.82 0.66 -12.39
C ARG A 46 -4.49 -0.08 -12.24
N ILE A 47 -4.10 -0.36 -11.02
CA ILE A 47 -2.88 -1.08 -10.68
C ILE A 47 -3.27 -2.32 -9.88
N GLU A 48 -2.87 -3.47 -10.36
CA GLU A 48 -2.96 -4.73 -9.63
C GLU A 48 -1.57 -5.03 -9.06
N TRP A 49 -1.47 -4.89 -7.74
CA TRP A 49 -0.20 -5.04 -7.02
C TRP A 49 0.15 -6.51 -6.78
N PRO A 50 1.45 -6.83 -6.59
CA PRO A 50 1.90 -8.19 -6.30
C PRO A 50 1.26 -8.84 -5.08
N SER A 51 0.87 -8.03 -4.10
CA SER A 51 0.15 -8.48 -2.89
C SER A 51 -1.29 -8.93 -3.16
N GLY A 52 -1.81 -8.68 -4.37
CA GLY A 52 -3.22 -8.86 -4.72
C GLY A 52 -4.08 -7.64 -4.46
N ALA A 53 -3.53 -6.56 -3.87
CA ALA A 53 -4.23 -5.30 -3.74
C ALA A 53 -4.51 -4.69 -5.11
N VAL A 54 -5.66 -4.03 -5.24
CA VAL A 54 -6.04 -3.28 -6.44
C VAL A 54 -6.22 -1.82 -6.07
N GLN A 55 -5.59 -0.95 -6.83
CA GLN A 55 -5.67 0.50 -6.64
C GLN A 55 -6.15 1.16 -7.92
N GLU A 56 -7.07 2.12 -7.80
CA GLU A 56 -7.56 2.91 -8.93
C GLU A 56 -7.32 4.39 -8.65
N ILE A 57 -6.70 5.05 -9.62
CA ILE A 57 -6.39 6.48 -9.55
C ILE A 57 -7.13 7.17 -10.70
N PRO A 58 -8.11 8.02 -10.41
CA PRO A 58 -8.88 8.70 -11.43
C PRO A 58 -8.14 9.93 -11.98
N ASN A 59 -8.45 10.29 -13.20
CA ASN A 59 -8.07 11.56 -13.85
C ASN A 59 -6.55 11.83 -13.84
N VAL A 60 -5.78 10.88 -14.34
CA VAL A 60 -4.32 11.01 -14.44
C VAL A 60 -3.99 11.80 -15.72
N ALA A 61 -3.38 12.97 -15.58
CA ALA A 61 -2.95 13.78 -16.70
C ALA A 61 -1.79 13.10 -17.47
N ALA A 62 -1.74 13.31 -18.79
CA ALA A 62 -0.61 12.92 -19.61
C ALA A 62 0.63 13.78 -19.34
N ASN A 63 1.76 13.39 -19.89
CA ASN A 63 3.01 14.15 -19.87
C ASN A 63 3.54 14.48 -18.47
N GLN A 64 3.43 13.53 -17.55
CA GLN A 64 3.97 13.64 -16.20
C GLN A 64 4.64 12.34 -15.74
N VAL A 65 5.44 12.43 -14.70
CA VAL A 65 5.91 11.29 -13.91
C VAL A 65 5.02 11.21 -12.67
N LEU A 66 4.24 10.14 -12.57
CA LEU A 66 3.41 9.87 -11.41
C LEU A 66 4.08 8.83 -10.53
N THR A 67 4.38 9.19 -9.29
CA THR A 67 4.87 8.22 -8.30
C THR A 67 3.69 7.62 -7.57
N VAL A 68 3.59 6.29 -7.59
CA VAL A 68 2.51 5.54 -6.94
C VAL A 68 3.12 4.51 -6.01
N TYR A 69 2.62 4.46 -4.79
CA TYR A 69 3.01 3.46 -3.80
C TYR A 69 1.90 2.43 -3.63
N GLU A 70 2.32 1.18 -3.42
CA GLU A 70 1.38 0.13 -3.04
C GLU A 70 0.66 0.51 -1.74
N PRO A 71 -0.65 0.21 -1.61
CA PRO A 71 -1.38 0.43 -0.37
C PRO A 71 -0.70 -0.25 0.82
N PRO A 72 -0.85 0.29 2.05
CA PRO A 72 -0.19 -0.27 3.22
C PRO A 72 -0.47 -1.75 3.42
N ALA A 73 0.57 -2.51 3.75
CA ALA A 73 0.49 -3.92 4.12
C ALA A 73 1.00 -4.11 5.55
N LEU A 74 0.32 -4.97 6.32
CA LEU A 74 0.67 -5.28 7.69
C LEU A 74 0.75 -6.79 7.87
N ALA A 75 1.84 -7.25 8.51
CA ALA A 75 2.00 -8.62 8.98
C ALA A 75 2.21 -8.59 10.49
N ALA A 76 1.62 -9.54 11.21
CA ALA A 76 1.71 -9.64 12.65
C ALA A 76 2.32 -11.00 13.04
N ALA A 77 3.24 -10.98 13.97
CA ALA A 77 3.86 -12.19 14.52
C ALA A 77 3.92 -12.11 16.04
N VAL A 78 3.50 -13.17 16.72
CA VAL A 78 3.57 -13.27 18.18
C VAL A 78 4.99 -13.64 18.58
N ARG A 79 5.59 -12.86 19.46
CA ARG A 79 6.92 -13.10 20.03
C ARG A 79 6.86 -14.11 21.20
N ALA A 80 8.01 -14.63 21.57
CA ALA A 80 8.13 -15.57 22.69
C ALA A 80 7.67 -14.99 24.05
N ASP A 81 7.76 -13.66 24.22
CA ASP A 81 7.29 -12.93 25.41
C ASP A 81 5.78 -12.63 25.40
N GLY A 82 5.06 -13.07 24.36
CA GLY A 82 3.63 -12.84 24.18
C GLY A 82 3.28 -11.49 23.54
N ALA A 83 4.23 -10.60 23.32
CA ALA A 83 4.03 -9.37 22.56
C ALA A 83 3.80 -9.68 21.07
N CYS A 84 3.11 -8.81 20.37
CA CYS A 84 2.93 -8.91 18.93
C CYS A 84 3.87 -7.93 18.23
N GLU A 85 4.67 -8.42 17.31
CA GLU A 85 5.48 -7.59 16.43
C GLU A 85 4.76 -7.39 15.10
N LEU A 86 4.52 -6.12 14.77
CA LEU A 86 3.86 -5.71 13.55
C LEU A 86 4.93 -5.22 12.57
N THR A 87 4.98 -5.83 11.40
CA THR A 87 5.79 -5.35 10.29
C THR A 87 4.89 -4.66 9.29
N ILE A 88 5.15 -3.39 9.04
CA ILE A 88 4.34 -2.53 8.19
C ILE A 88 5.17 -2.11 6.98
N LYS A 89 4.57 -2.21 5.78
CA LYS A 89 5.08 -1.66 4.54
C LYS A 89 4.13 -0.55 4.10
N ALA A 90 4.62 0.67 3.99
CA ALA A 90 3.81 1.82 3.64
C ALA A 90 4.67 2.94 3.04
N GLU A 91 4.03 3.83 2.27
CA GLU A 91 4.66 5.00 1.65
C GLU A 91 5.54 5.75 2.67
N PRO A 92 6.84 5.97 2.36
CA PRO A 92 7.74 6.66 3.27
C PRO A 92 7.40 8.14 3.40
N ASN A 93 7.86 8.74 4.49
CA ASN A 93 7.68 10.17 4.83
C ASN A 93 6.21 10.60 4.95
N ARG A 94 5.34 9.66 5.33
CA ARG A 94 3.93 9.89 5.57
C ARG A 94 3.55 9.49 6.99
N GLY A 95 2.53 10.15 7.56
CA GLY A 95 1.98 9.80 8.87
C GLY A 95 1.04 8.60 8.77
N TRP A 96 1.26 7.60 9.62
CA TRP A 96 0.44 6.39 9.71
C TRP A 96 -0.03 6.17 11.14
N GLN A 97 -1.31 5.84 11.30
CA GLN A 97 -1.87 5.39 12.56
C GLN A 97 -1.94 3.87 12.56
N ILE A 98 -1.32 3.27 13.56
CA ILE A 98 -1.39 1.83 13.81
C ILE A 98 -2.44 1.61 14.89
N GLN A 99 -3.46 0.85 14.58
CA GLN A 99 -4.61 0.63 15.45
C GLN A 99 -4.82 -0.85 15.74
N ALA A 100 -5.35 -1.14 16.92
CA ALA A 100 -5.71 -2.47 17.35
C ALA A 100 -7.17 -2.53 17.80
N SER A 101 -7.78 -3.70 17.64
CA SER A 101 -9.14 -4.00 18.07
C SER A 101 -9.22 -5.44 18.60
N SER A 102 -10.12 -5.68 19.52
CA SER A 102 -10.48 -7.03 19.98
C SER A 102 -11.80 -7.53 19.37
N ASP A 103 -12.58 -6.65 18.76
CA ASP A 103 -13.95 -6.93 18.31
C ASP A 103 -14.23 -6.53 16.86
N LEU A 104 -13.25 -5.94 16.16
CA LEU A 104 -13.34 -5.35 14.81
C LEU A 104 -14.31 -4.15 14.71
N LEU A 105 -14.88 -3.71 15.81
CA LEU A 105 -15.81 -2.58 15.86
C LEU A 105 -15.16 -1.36 16.50
N THR A 106 -14.49 -1.57 17.63
CA THR A 106 -13.81 -0.51 18.37
C THR A 106 -12.31 -0.58 18.12
N TRP A 107 -11.76 0.51 17.60
CA TRP A 107 -10.35 0.61 17.26
C TRP A 107 -9.62 1.60 18.16
N GLN A 108 -8.52 1.18 18.73
CA GLN A 108 -7.65 2.00 19.57
C GLN A 108 -6.33 2.26 18.84
N THR A 109 -5.91 3.52 18.80
CA THR A 109 -4.61 3.88 18.26
C THR A 109 -3.52 3.44 19.22
N LEU A 110 -2.67 2.51 18.77
CA LEU A 110 -1.47 2.11 19.51
C LEU A 110 -0.39 3.16 19.42
N THR A 111 -0.15 3.63 18.22
CA THR A 111 0.86 4.65 17.95
C THR A 111 0.59 5.34 16.60
N THR A 112 1.22 6.50 16.45
CA THR A 112 1.31 7.21 15.17
C THR A 112 2.79 7.30 14.81
N VAL A 113 3.14 6.92 13.58
CA VAL A 113 4.51 6.89 13.09
C VAL A 113 4.60 7.69 11.80
N THR A 114 5.64 8.52 11.68
CA THR A 114 6.09 9.04 10.39
C THR A 114 7.33 8.22 9.99
N ASN A 115 7.16 7.32 9.03
CA ASN A 115 8.22 6.39 8.66
C ASN A 115 9.22 7.03 7.68
N ALA A 116 10.51 6.84 7.92
CA ALA A 116 11.57 7.25 7.00
C ALA A 116 11.82 6.20 5.89
N SER A 117 11.48 4.93 6.17
CA SER A 117 11.68 3.80 5.28
C SER A 117 10.35 3.17 4.88
N TYR A 118 10.30 2.54 3.71
CA TYR A 118 9.11 1.82 3.23
C TYR A 118 8.65 0.71 4.19
N GLN A 119 9.57 0.07 4.91
CA GLN A 119 9.26 -0.95 5.89
C GLN A 119 9.70 -0.50 7.29
N PHE A 120 8.83 -0.68 8.27
CA PHE A 120 9.12 -0.41 9.68
C PHE A 120 8.36 -1.38 10.60
N GLN A 121 8.76 -1.41 11.86
CA GLN A 121 8.19 -2.31 12.86
C GLN A 121 7.59 -1.53 14.03
N VAL A 122 6.51 -2.07 14.59
CA VAL A 122 5.84 -1.58 15.80
C VAL A 122 5.55 -2.78 16.68
N ALA A 123 5.89 -2.67 17.98
CA ALA A 123 5.55 -3.69 18.95
C ALA A 123 4.27 -3.33 19.69
N ASP A 124 3.37 -4.29 19.80
CA ASP A 124 2.22 -4.24 20.70
C ASP A 124 2.50 -5.13 21.89
N PRO A 125 2.62 -4.57 23.11
CA PRO A 125 2.96 -5.35 24.30
C PRO A 125 1.93 -6.45 24.57
N ALA A 126 2.38 -7.55 25.20
CA ALA A 126 1.49 -8.61 25.65
C ALA A 126 0.44 -8.04 26.61
N VAL A 127 -0.82 -8.38 26.37
CA VAL A 127 -1.94 -8.02 27.27
C VAL A 127 -2.45 -9.32 27.91
N PRO A 128 -2.28 -9.51 29.23
CA PRO A 128 -2.77 -10.69 29.92
C PRO A 128 -4.29 -10.89 29.73
N GLY A 129 -4.68 -12.12 29.38
CA GLY A 129 -6.09 -12.49 29.19
C GLY A 129 -6.70 -12.10 27.84
N MET A 130 -5.94 -11.49 26.93
CA MET A 130 -6.44 -11.18 25.61
C MET A 130 -6.35 -12.40 24.69
N ILE A 131 -7.51 -12.83 24.16
CA ILE A 131 -7.61 -14.04 23.34
C ILE A 131 -7.43 -13.73 21.84
N CYS A 132 -7.80 -12.52 21.40
CA CYS A 132 -7.78 -12.14 20.00
C CYS A 132 -7.45 -10.65 19.86
N ARG A 133 -6.66 -10.32 18.86
CA ARG A 133 -6.33 -8.93 18.54
C ARG A 133 -6.16 -8.77 17.04
N PHE A 134 -6.82 -7.78 16.50
CA PHE A 134 -6.79 -7.38 15.10
C PHE A 134 -6.03 -6.08 14.97
N TYR A 135 -5.37 -5.90 13.83
CA TYR A 135 -4.57 -4.72 13.57
C TYR A 135 -4.91 -4.12 12.21
N ARG A 136 -4.85 -2.79 12.12
CA ARG A 136 -4.93 -2.07 10.86
C ARG A 136 -4.00 -0.87 10.84
N VAL A 137 -3.67 -0.42 9.63
CA VAL A 137 -2.88 0.78 9.36
C VAL A 137 -3.75 1.75 8.58
N GLU A 138 -3.82 2.98 9.04
CA GLU A 138 -4.55 4.05 8.37
C GLU A 138 -3.64 5.26 8.15
N SER A 139 -3.88 6.00 7.08
CA SER A 139 -3.25 7.30 6.83
C SER A 139 -3.75 8.32 7.85
N LYS A 140 -2.83 9.09 8.41
CA LYS A 140 -3.16 10.21 9.28
C LYS A 140 -3.62 11.42 8.46
#